data_368d82cd44dd752537e7d6ea53e26fac
#
_entry.id   368d82cd44dd752537e7d6ea53e26fac
#
_cell.length_a   1.000
_cell.length_b   1.000
_cell.length_c   1.000
_cell.angle_alpha   90.00
_cell.angle_beta   90.00
_cell.angle_gamma   90.00
#
_symmetry.space_group_name_H-M   'P 1'
#
loop_
_entity.id
_entity.type
_entity.pdbx_description
1 polymer ?
#
loop_
_entity_poly.entity_id
_entity_poly.type
_entity_poly.pdbx_seq_one_letter_code
_entity_poly.pdbx_strand_id
1 'polypeptide(L)'
;MQNVALIGIDLGKHSFHIHCQDKSGNALLRKRFTRTKLMQFLVTCPSSVVVMEACAGAHFMARRISDIGHDVKLISPQFVRPFVKSNKNDFIDAEAICEAASRPSMRFVQPRTETQQAMRALHRVRESLIRDKVKTTNQIHAFLLEFGISLPTGDAVIKRLSLVLAEHEIPEYLSRLLMKLHAHYLYLIEQITELESELNQSIKADATAQRIMTIPG
;
A
#
# COMPACT_ATOMS: atom_id res chain seq x y z
N MET A 1 -16.52 -17.57 -26.94
CA MET A 1 -15.15 -17.05 -26.68
C MET A 1 -14.15 -18.20 -26.45
N GLN A 2 -14.08 -19.12 -27.42
CA GLN A 2 -13.31 -20.36 -27.20
C GLN A 2 -11.77 -20.22 -27.26
N ASN A 3 -11.24 -19.05 -27.65
CA ASN A 3 -9.80 -18.87 -27.90
C ASN A 3 -9.13 -17.80 -27.02
N VAL A 4 -9.75 -17.36 -25.91
CA VAL A 4 -9.13 -16.37 -25.03
C VAL A 4 -7.98 -17.03 -24.26
N ALA A 5 -6.75 -16.53 -24.45
CA ALA A 5 -5.56 -17.04 -23.80
C ALA A 5 -5.08 -16.08 -22.68
N LEU A 6 -5.21 -14.77 -22.88
CA LEU A 6 -4.75 -13.72 -21.97
C LEU A 6 -5.82 -12.65 -21.80
N ILE A 7 -6.06 -12.26 -20.55
CA ILE A 7 -6.99 -11.18 -20.18
C ILE A 7 -6.23 -10.16 -19.34
N GLY A 8 -5.97 -8.98 -19.88
CA GLY A 8 -5.48 -7.83 -19.12
C GLY A 8 -6.65 -7.06 -18.51
N ILE A 9 -6.53 -6.74 -17.23
CA ILE A 9 -7.55 -5.98 -16.50
C ILE A 9 -6.91 -4.75 -15.88
N ASP A 10 -7.36 -3.58 -16.30
CA ASP A 10 -7.11 -2.34 -15.57
C ASP A 10 -8.15 -2.17 -14.46
N LEU A 11 -7.66 -2.00 -13.22
CA LEU A 11 -8.46 -1.96 -12.00
C LEU A 11 -8.78 -0.53 -11.60
N GLY A 12 -9.94 -0.04 -12.01
CA GLY A 12 -10.47 1.20 -11.45
C GLY A 12 -11.26 0.99 -10.16
N LYS A 13 -11.60 2.07 -9.46
CA LYS A 13 -12.36 2.02 -8.21
C LYS A 13 -13.76 1.43 -8.38
N HIS A 14 -14.43 1.78 -9.46
CA HIS A 14 -15.83 1.38 -9.76
C HIS A 14 -16.00 0.75 -11.14
N SER A 15 -15.03 0.93 -12.03
CA SER A 15 -15.06 0.40 -13.40
C SER A 15 -13.75 -0.32 -13.69
N PHE A 16 -13.89 -1.41 -14.42
CA PHE A 16 -12.82 -2.33 -14.78
C PHE A 16 -12.78 -2.41 -16.29
N HIS A 17 -11.64 -2.09 -16.90
CA HIS A 17 -11.46 -2.21 -18.34
C HIS A 17 -10.69 -3.48 -18.63
N ILE A 18 -11.19 -4.26 -19.58
CA ILE A 18 -10.53 -5.51 -19.98
C ILE A 18 -10.08 -5.44 -21.42
N HIS A 19 -8.99 -6.14 -21.67
CA HIS A 19 -8.48 -6.46 -22.99
C HIS A 19 -8.22 -7.96 -23.06
N CYS A 20 -8.94 -8.68 -23.94
CA CYS A 20 -8.77 -10.11 -24.13
C CYS A 20 -8.00 -10.37 -25.43
N GLN A 21 -7.03 -11.27 -25.37
CA GLN A 21 -6.21 -11.69 -26.51
C GLN A 21 -6.24 -13.21 -26.70
N ASP A 22 -6.04 -13.64 -27.95
CA ASP A 22 -5.74 -15.04 -28.29
C ASP A 22 -4.26 -15.36 -28.04
N LYS A 23 -3.85 -16.60 -28.33
CA LYS A 23 -2.46 -17.06 -28.21
C LYS A 23 -1.48 -16.32 -29.13
N SER A 24 -1.97 -15.72 -30.20
CA SER A 24 -1.18 -14.99 -31.19
C SER A 24 -1.10 -13.48 -30.86
N GLY A 25 -1.75 -13.02 -29.78
CA GLY A 25 -1.78 -11.62 -29.37
C GLY A 25 -2.85 -10.78 -30.07
N ASN A 26 -3.74 -11.39 -30.87
CA ASN A 26 -4.82 -10.65 -31.51
C ASN A 26 -5.90 -10.27 -30.50
N ALA A 27 -6.38 -9.04 -30.56
CA ALA A 27 -7.44 -8.54 -29.70
C ALA A 27 -8.78 -9.23 -30.04
N LEU A 28 -9.40 -9.87 -29.06
CA LEU A 28 -10.70 -10.52 -29.19
C LEU A 28 -11.84 -9.69 -28.62
N LEU A 29 -11.59 -9.00 -27.51
CA LEU A 29 -12.59 -8.20 -26.81
C LEU A 29 -11.97 -7.06 -26.03
N ARG A 30 -12.58 -5.88 -26.11
CA ARG A 30 -12.33 -4.73 -25.24
C ARG A 30 -13.65 -4.31 -24.63
N LYS A 31 -13.75 -4.31 -23.30
CA LYS A 31 -15.01 -3.98 -22.63
C LYS A 31 -14.80 -3.41 -21.24
N ARG A 32 -15.73 -2.54 -20.84
CA ARG A 32 -15.82 -1.99 -19.50
C ARG A 32 -16.87 -2.74 -18.69
N PHE A 33 -16.54 -3.04 -17.43
CA PHE A 33 -17.43 -3.73 -16.50
C PHE A 33 -17.51 -3.03 -15.15
N THR A 34 -18.61 -3.27 -14.44
CA THR A 34 -18.64 -3.16 -12.97
C THR A 34 -18.01 -4.41 -12.37
N ARG A 35 -17.62 -4.38 -11.07
CA ARG A 35 -17.02 -5.54 -10.40
C ARG A 35 -17.86 -6.80 -10.52
N THR A 36 -19.16 -6.71 -10.25
CA THR A 36 -20.09 -7.86 -10.34
C THR A 36 -20.16 -8.43 -11.75
N LYS A 37 -20.31 -7.56 -12.76
CA LYS A 37 -20.37 -7.99 -14.16
C LYS A 37 -19.05 -8.57 -14.67
N LEU A 38 -17.90 -8.06 -14.17
CA LEU A 38 -16.58 -8.63 -14.47
C LEU A 38 -16.48 -10.07 -13.95
N MET A 39 -16.85 -10.30 -12.69
CA MET A 39 -16.81 -11.66 -12.12
C MET A 39 -17.75 -12.61 -12.84
N GLN A 40 -18.97 -12.18 -13.19
CA GLN A 40 -19.90 -12.97 -14.00
C GLN A 40 -19.32 -13.32 -15.36
N PHE A 41 -18.67 -12.36 -16.02
CA PHE A 41 -18.00 -12.57 -17.30
C PHE A 41 -16.87 -13.59 -17.18
N LEU A 42 -15.99 -13.45 -16.16
CA LEU A 42 -14.86 -14.35 -15.96
C LEU A 42 -15.31 -15.80 -15.68
N VAL A 43 -16.39 -16.00 -14.92
CA VAL A 43 -16.97 -17.35 -14.68
C VAL A 43 -17.41 -18.02 -16.00
N THR A 44 -17.83 -17.24 -17.00
CA THR A 44 -18.24 -17.79 -18.32
C THR A 44 -17.08 -17.98 -19.27
N CYS A 45 -15.89 -17.49 -18.96
CA CYS A 45 -14.70 -17.65 -19.78
C CYS A 45 -14.02 -19.03 -19.52
N PRO A 46 -13.42 -19.64 -20.52
CA PRO A 46 -12.52 -20.77 -20.29
C PRO A 46 -11.34 -20.33 -19.39
N SER A 47 -10.74 -21.28 -18.66
CA SER A 47 -9.55 -21.00 -17.86
C SER A 47 -8.49 -20.30 -18.71
N SER A 48 -8.07 -19.12 -18.27
CA SER A 48 -7.20 -18.21 -19.02
C SER A 48 -6.19 -17.60 -18.08
N VAL A 49 -5.10 -17.06 -18.61
CA VAL A 49 -4.19 -16.22 -17.82
C VAL A 49 -4.82 -14.83 -17.66
N VAL A 50 -5.04 -14.41 -16.42
CA VAL A 50 -5.57 -13.07 -16.10
C VAL A 50 -4.46 -12.24 -15.48
N VAL A 51 -4.21 -11.07 -16.03
CA VAL A 51 -3.12 -10.19 -15.59
C VAL A 51 -3.67 -8.84 -15.17
N MET A 52 -3.17 -8.34 -14.06
CA MET A 52 -3.54 -7.03 -13.51
C MET A 52 -2.30 -6.29 -13.04
N GLU A 53 -2.39 -4.96 -13.01
CA GLU A 53 -1.41 -4.15 -12.33
C GLU A 53 -1.51 -4.32 -10.80
N ALA A 54 -0.37 -4.41 -10.10
CA ALA A 54 -0.30 -4.59 -8.64
C ALA A 54 -0.62 -3.28 -7.90
N CYS A 55 -1.82 -2.74 -8.14
CA CYS A 55 -2.36 -1.52 -7.51
C CYS A 55 -3.26 -1.84 -6.30
N ALA A 56 -3.99 -0.82 -5.81
CA ALA A 56 -4.94 -1.00 -4.72
C ALA A 56 -6.10 -1.93 -5.14
N GLY A 57 -6.37 -2.97 -4.33
CA GLY A 57 -7.40 -3.97 -4.59
C GLY A 57 -6.97 -5.14 -5.47
N ALA A 58 -5.80 -5.08 -6.14
CA ALA A 58 -5.33 -6.12 -7.04
C ALA A 58 -5.18 -7.48 -6.36
N HIS A 59 -4.63 -7.53 -5.17
CA HIS A 59 -4.46 -8.80 -4.44
C HIS A 59 -5.79 -9.45 -4.06
N PHE A 60 -6.80 -8.66 -3.69
CA PHE A 60 -8.15 -9.17 -3.45
C PHE A 60 -8.75 -9.73 -4.74
N MET A 61 -8.70 -8.97 -5.84
CA MET A 61 -9.23 -9.42 -7.13
C MET A 61 -8.48 -10.67 -7.62
N ALA A 62 -7.16 -10.74 -7.42
CA ALA A 62 -6.37 -11.92 -7.79
C ALA A 62 -6.86 -13.18 -7.07
N ARG A 63 -7.08 -13.14 -5.77
CA ARG A 63 -7.62 -14.29 -5.02
C ARG A 63 -9.00 -14.69 -5.56
N ARG A 64 -9.93 -13.72 -5.70
CA ARG A 64 -11.28 -14.00 -6.20
C ARG A 64 -11.30 -14.59 -7.61
N ILE A 65 -10.40 -14.16 -8.48
CA ILE A 65 -10.31 -14.65 -9.86
C ILE A 65 -9.61 -16.02 -9.89
N SER A 66 -8.62 -16.26 -9.04
CA SER A 66 -8.02 -17.59 -8.87
C SER A 66 -9.03 -18.61 -8.33
N ASP A 67 -9.91 -18.23 -7.40
CA ASP A 67 -10.96 -19.10 -6.83
C ASP A 67 -11.95 -19.63 -7.88
N ILE A 68 -12.11 -18.93 -9.01
CA ILE A 68 -12.96 -19.35 -10.12
C ILE A 68 -12.17 -20.06 -11.25
N GLY A 69 -10.91 -20.42 -11.02
CA GLY A 69 -10.13 -21.30 -11.87
C GLY A 69 -9.26 -20.64 -12.95
N HIS A 70 -8.98 -19.34 -12.87
CA HIS A 70 -8.03 -18.65 -13.75
C HIS A 70 -6.60 -18.65 -13.16
N ASP A 71 -5.57 -18.64 -14.02
CA ASP A 71 -4.18 -18.38 -13.64
C ASP A 71 -3.97 -16.86 -13.52
N VAL A 72 -3.82 -16.35 -12.30
CA VAL A 72 -3.76 -14.90 -12.06
C VAL A 72 -2.33 -14.45 -11.79
N LYS A 73 -1.92 -13.41 -12.51
CA LYS A 73 -0.60 -12.77 -12.38
C LYS A 73 -0.75 -11.28 -12.11
N LEU A 74 0.12 -10.75 -11.26
CA LEU A 74 0.20 -9.32 -11.00
C LEU A 74 1.52 -8.77 -11.54
N ILE A 75 1.49 -7.55 -12.12
CA ILE A 75 2.67 -6.85 -12.61
C ILE A 75 2.85 -5.56 -11.82
N SER A 76 4.06 -5.25 -11.40
CA SER A 76 4.35 -3.96 -10.76
C SER A 76 4.10 -2.81 -11.77
N PRO A 77 3.47 -1.69 -11.34
CA PRO A 77 3.15 -0.54 -12.19
C PRO A 77 4.33 -0.03 -13.02
N GLN A 78 5.52 -0.01 -12.46
CA GLN A 78 6.74 0.42 -13.13
C GLN A 78 7.07 -0.40 -14.38
N PHE A 79 6.65 -1.66 -14.45
CA PHE A 79 6.90 -2.54 -15.61
C PHE A 79 5.78 -2.50 -16.65
N VAL A 80 4.61 -1.96 -16.31
CA VAL A 80 3.51 -1.72 -17.28
C VAL A 80 3.69 -0.40 -17.99
N ARG A 81 4.16 0.62 -17.28
CA ARG A 81 4.30 1.99 -17.76
C ARG A 81 4.99 2.15 -19.13
N PRO A 82 6.09 1.43 -19.47
CA PRO A 82 6.74 1.53 -20.77
C PRO A 82 5.86 1.10 -21.96
N PHE A 83 4.80 0.34 -21.73
CA PHE A 83 3.90 -0.19 -22.74
C PHE A 83 2.64 0.68 -22.94
N VAL A 84 2.44 1.70 -22.10
CA VAL A 84 1.32 2.62 -22.22
C VAL A 84 1.59 3.59 -23.37
N LYS A 85 0.76 3.53 -24.42
CA LYS A 85 0.82 4.43 -25.57
C LYS A 85 0.34 5.85 -25.19
N SER A 86 0.81 6.87 -25.88
CA SER A 86 0.80 8.30 -25.52
C SER A 86 -0.56 8.96 -25.20
N ASN A 87 -1.68 8.38 -25.50
CA ASN A 87 -3.02 8.93 -25.16
C ASN A 87 -3.65 8.08 -24.06
N LYS A 88 -3.54 8.55 -22.82
CA LYS A 88 -4.06 7.85 -21.65
C LYS A 88 -5.56 7.59 -21.77
N ASN A 89 -5.91 6.32 -21.88
CA ASN A 89 -7.28 5.80 -21.92
C ASN A 89 -7.28 4.45 -21.21
N ASP A 90 -8.20 4.21 -20.33
CA ASP A 90 -8.29 3.00 -19.50
C ASP A 90 -8.29 1.69 -20.32
N PHE A 91 -8.74 1.72 -21.59
CA PHE A 91 -8.62 0.58 -22.50
C PHE A 91 -7.20 0.35 -23.00
N ILE A 92 -6.41 1.42 -23.17
CA ILE A 92 -5.00 1.37 -23.53
C ILE A 92 -4.19 0.82 -22.35
N ASP A 93 -4.57 1.15 -21.13
CA ASP A 93 -3.92 0.63 -19.92
C ASP A 93 -4.14 -0.89 -19.79
N ALA A 94 -5.36 -1.40 -20.08
CA ALA A 94 -5.62 -2.83 -20.13
C ALA A 94 -4.87 -3.56 -21.27
N GLU A 95 -4.69 -2.93 -22.43
CA GLU A 95 -3.86 -3.43 -23.53
C GLU A 95 -2.39 -3.46 -23.15
N ALA A 96 -1.87 -2.39 -22.53
CA ALA A 96 -0.48 -2.30 -22.06
C ALA A 96 -0.14 -3.38 -21.02
N ILE A 97 -1.11 -3.74 -20.14
CA ILE A 97 -0.96 -4.87 -19.21
C ILE A 97 -0.77 -6.18 -19.96
N CYS A 98 -1.55 -6.45 -21.01
CA CYS A 98 -1.38 -7.64 -21.86
C CYS A 98 -0.03 -7.65 -22.57
N GLU A 99 0.38 -6.52 -23.14
CA GLU A 99 1.66 -6.36 -23.83
C GLU A 99 2.83 -6.64 -22.87
N ALA A 100 2.80 -6.04 -21.68
CA ALA A 100 3.79 -6.27 -20.64
C ALA A 100 3.84 -7.75 -20.24
N ALA A 101 2.68 -8.38 -20.03
CA ALA A 101 2.58 -9.77 -19.61
C ALA A 101 3.11 -10.76 -20.64
N SER A 102 3.08 -10.40 -21.92
CA SER A 102 3.55 -11.23 -23.02
C SER A 102 5.09 -11.29 -23.13
N ARG A 103 5.81 -10.47 -22.39
CA ARG A 103 7.28 -10.45 -22.45
C ARG A 103 7.89 -11.62 -21.66
N PRO A 104 8.80 -12.41 -22.27
CA PRO A 104 9.41 -13.56 -21.59
C PRO A 104 10.15 -13.22 -20.30
N SER A 105 10.72 -12.01 -20.21
CA SER A 105 11.47 -11.50 -19.05
C SER A 105 10.61 -10.84 -17.98
N MET A 106 9.26 -10.84 -18.13
CA MET A 106 8.38 -10.16 -17.19
C MET A 106 8.43 -10.77 -15.80
N ARG A 107 8.61 -9.92 -14.78
CA ARG A 107 8.61 -10.31 -13.38
C ARG A 107 7.22 -10.09 -12.78
N PHE A 108 6.60 -11.18 -12.36
CA PHE A 108 5.29 -11.14 -11.74
C PHE A 108 5.37 -11.04 -10.22
N VAL A 109 4.45 -10.28 -9.65
CA VAL A 109 4.24 -10.17 -8.20
C VAL A 109 3.27 -11.28 -7.79
N GLN A 110 3.63 -12.06 -6.77
CA GLN A 110 2.74 -13.08 -6.22
C GLN A 110 1.54 -12.43 -5.51
N PRO A 111 0.32 -12.90 -5.75
CA PRO A 111 -0.85 -12.49 -4.98
C PRO A 111 -0.65 -12.78 -3.49
N ARG A 112 -0.89 -11.78 -2.64
CA ARG A 112 -0.79 -11.94 -1.20
C ARG A 112 -2.04 -12.60 -0.63
N THR A 113 -1.84 -13.42 0.40
CA THR A 113 -2.93 -13.93 1.23
C THR A 113 -3.57 -12.78 2.03
N GLU A 114 -4.74 -13.02 2.63
CA GLU A 114 -5.40 -12.03 3.50
C GLU A 114 -4.55 -11.68 4.72
N THR A 115 -3.95 -12.70 5.34
CA THR A 115 -3.02 -12.51 6.48
C THR A 115 -1.82 -11.65 6.08
N GLN A 116 -1.21 -11.89 4.93
CA GLN A 116 -0.10 -11.06 4.44
C GLN A 116 -0.53 -9.62 4.14
N GLN A 117 -1.77 -9.41 3.65
CA GLN A 117 -2.30 -8.07 3.44
C GLN A 117 -2.61 -7.35 4.76
N ALA A 118 -3.14 -8.05 5.77
CA ALA A 118 -3.35 -7.51 7.10
C ALA A 118 -2.02 -7.08 7.74
N MET A 119 -1.01 -7.94 7.71
CA MET A 119 0.33 -7.63 8.21
C MET A 119 0.94 -6.40 7.52
N ARG A 120 0.78 -6.29 6.20
CA ARG A 120 1.23 -5.10 5.47
C ARG A 120 0.48 -3.83 5.89
N ALA A 121 -0.83 -3.94 6.17
CA ALA A 121 -1.61 -2.80 6.66
C ALA A 121 -1.08 -2.33 8.02
N LEU A 122 -0.80 -3.26 8.94
CA LEU A 122 -0.23 -2.97 10.25
C LEU A 122 1.12 -2.22 10.13
N HIS A 123 2.04 -2.70 9.30
CA HIS A 123 3.31 -2.01 9.02
C HIS A 123 3.10 -0.59 8.47
N ARG A 124 2.15 -0.40 7.55
CA ARG A 124 1.86 0.93 6.97
C ARG A 124 1.25 1.90 7.98
N VAL A 125 0.36 1.41 8.84
CA VAL A 125 -0.21 2.23 9.92
C VAL A 125 0.88 2.65 10.89
N ARG A 126 1.73 1.71 11.35
CA ARG A 126 2.87 2.01 12.21
C ARG A 126 3.79 3.06 11.58
N GLU A 127 4.16 2.91 10.32
CA GLU A 127 5.02 3.87 9.61
C GLU A 127 4.38 5.26 9.51
N SER A 128 3.05 5.34 9.32
CA SER A 128 2.33 6.61 9.34
C SER A 128 2.38 7.28 10.70
N LEU A 129 2.11 6.54 11.78
CA LEU A 129 2.17 7.06 13.15
C LEU A 129 3.59 7.55 13.52
N ILE A 130 4.64 6.86 13.08
CA ILE A 130 6.03 7.31 13.28
C ILE A 130 6.27 8.65 12.55
N ARG A 131 5.81 8.79 11.30
CA ARG A 131 5.94 10.05 10.57
C ARG A 131 5.17 11.18 11.24
N ASP A 132 3.98 10.90 11.74
CA ASP A 132 3.16 11.88 12.46
C ASP A 132 3.83 12.28 13.80
N LYS A 133 4.46 11.32 14.51
CA LYS A 133 5.27 11.61 15.70
C LYS A 133 6.42 12.57 15.37
N VAL A 134 7.19 12.29 14.33
CA VAL A 134 8.30 13.17 13.90
C VAL A 134 7.80 14.55 13.50
N LYS A 135 6.69 14.62 12.75
CA LYS A 135 6.07 15.90 12.38
C LYS A 135 5.66 16.71 13.61
N THR A 136 5.01 16.08 14.59
CA THR A 136 4.58 16.73 15.84
C THR A 136 5.79 17.23 16.63
N THR A 137 6.85 16.44 16.75
CA THR A 137 8.11 16.84 17.40
C THR A 137 8.73 18.07 16.72
N ASN A 138 8.83 18.06 15.39
CA ASN A 138 9.38 19.17 14.64
C ASN A 138 8.55 20.46 14.79
N GLN A 139 7.22 20.34 14.87
CA GLN A 139 6.35 21.50 15.14
C GLN A 139 6.59 22.10 16.52
N ILE A 140 6.75 21.27 17.56
CA ILE A 140 7.06 21.74 18.91
C ILE A 140 8.39 22.49 18.92
N HIS A 141 9.44 21.90 18.32
CA HIS A 141 10.75 22.53 18.21
C HIS A 141 10.68 23.88 17.46
N ALA A 142 10.00 23.91 16.32
CA ALA A 142 9.87 25.13 15.51
C ALA A 142 9.17 26.25 16.27
N PHE A 143 8.07 25.96 16.96
CA PHE A 143 7.34 26.97 17.73
C PHE A 143 8.15 27.49 18.91
N LEU A 144 8.88 26.64 19.63
CA LEU A 144 9.74 27.07 20.74
C LEU A 144 10.93 27.91 20.26
N LEU A 145 11.48 27.60 19.10
CA LEU A 145 12.60 28.32 18.52
C LEU A 145 12.26 29.78 18.20
N GLU A 146 11.03 30.07 17.78
CA GLU A 146 10.53 31.45 17.56
C GLU A 146 10.51 32.29 18.86
N PHE A 147 10.61 31.64 20.02
CA PHE A 147 10.73 32.29 21.34
C PHE A 147 12.14 32.13 21.93
N GLY A 148 13.14 31.78 21.08
CA GLY A 148 14.53 31.64 21.50
C GLY A 148 14.83 30.37 22.32
N ILE A 149 13.87 29.46 22.44
CA ILE A 149 14.01 28.21 23.20
C ILE A 149 14.46 27.09 22.27
N SER A 150 15.73 26.73 22.37
CA SER A 150 16.30 25.61 21.60
C SER A 150 16.34 24.34 22.45
N LEU A 151 15.63 23.31 22.03
CA LEU A 151 15.63 22.02 22.71
C LEU A 151 16.63 21.06 22.07
N PRO A 152 17.31 20.22 22.88
CA PRO A 152 18.09 19.11 22.36
C PRO A 152 17.23 18.14 21.51
N THR A 153 17.88 17.44 20.60
CA THR A 153 17.22 16.41 19.80
C THR A 153 16.87 15.18 20.64
N GLY A 154 15.74 14.54 20.36
CA GLY A 154 15.34 13.27 20.95
C GLY A 154 14.03 13.31 21.74
N ASP A 155 13.48 12.14 21.97
CA ASP A 155 12.15 11.94 22.57
C ASP A 155 12.11 12.34 24.07
N ALA A 156 13.23 12.28 24.79
CA ALA A 156 13.29 12.53 26.23
C ALA A 156 12.91 13.99 26.59
N VAL A 157 13.29 14.94 25.74
CA VAL A 157 13.00 16.37 25.95
C VAL A 157 11.53 16.66 25.73
N ILE A 158 10.95 16.08 24.68
CA ILE A 158 9.53 16.27 24.39
C ILE A 158 8.66 15.67 25.51
N LYS A 159 9.06 14.54 26.10
CA LYS A 159 8.37 13.98 27.28
C LYS A 159 8.35 14.92 28.49
N ARG A 160 9.33 15.82 28.60
CA ARG A 160 9.47 16.81 29.68
C ARG A 160 9.01 18.21 29.27
N LEU A 161 8.25 18.35 28.16
CA LEU A 161 7.85 19.65 27.63
C LEU A 161 7.19 20.54 28.68
N SER A 162 6.35 20.01 29.58
CA SER A 162 5.70 20.76 30.65
C SER A 162 6.70 21.46 31.58
N LEU A 163 7.84 20.82 31.88
CA LEU A 163 8.90 21.41 32.69
C LEU A 163 9.60 22.54 31.94
N VAL A 164 9.91 22.31 30.66
CA VAL A 164 10.50 23.34 29.78
C VAL A 164 9.61 24.58 29.70
N LEU A 165 8.29 24.39 29.55
CA LEU A 165 7.35 25.52 29.48
C LEU A 165 7.24 26.28 30.80
N ALA A 166 7.44 25.62 31.94
CA ALA A 166 7.45 26.26 33.25
C ALA A 166 8.72 27.08 33.54
N GLU A 167 9.83 26.78 32.87
CA GLU A 167 11.12 27.45 33.02
C GLU A 167 11.29 28.70 32.14
N HIS A 168 10.33 28.94 31.20
CA HIS A 168 10.44 30.04 30.23
C HIS A 168 9.18 30.88 30.20
N GLU A 169 9.36 32.20 29.99
CA GLU A 169 8.26 33.13 29.79
C GLU A 169 7.76 33.08 28.33
N ILE A 170 6.66 32.36 28.12
CA ILE A 170 5.99 32.27 26.83
C ILE A 170 4.53 32.66 26.96
N PRO A 171 3.89 33.15 25.89
CA PRO A 171 2.46 33.52 25.93
C PRO A 171 1.61 32.29 26.36
N GLU A 172 0.69 32.50 27.28
CA GLU A 172 -0.20 31.46 27.81
C GLU A 172 -0.95 30.69 26.68
N TYR A 173 -1.38 31.42 25.66
CA TYR A 173 -2.05 30.83 24.51
C TYR A 173 -1.14 29.80 23.79
N LEU A 174 0.14 30.15 23.57
CA LEU A 174 1.11 29.25 22.95
C LEU A 174 1.40 28.02 23.84
N SER A 175 1.56 28.25 25.14
CA SER A 175 1.73 27.15 26.12
C SER A 175 0.60 26.12 26.01
N ARG A 176 -0.65 26.61 25.96
CA ARG A 176 -1.81 25.70 25.76
C ARG A 176 -1.80 24.94 24.43
N LEU A 177 -1.36 25.57 23.34
CA LEU A 177 -1.20 24.89 22.05
C LEU A 177 -0.11 23.83 22.07
N LEU A 178 1.05 24.15 22.65
CA LEU A 178 2.16 23.22 22.81
C LEU A 178 1.78 22.02 23.68
N MET A 179 1.00 22.21 24.73
CA MET A 179 0.48 21.11 25.55
C MET A 179 -0.50 20.22 24.80
N LYS A 180 -1.29 20.77 23.83
CA LYS A 180 -2.10 19.93 22.93
C LYS A 180 -1.23 19.07 22.01
N LEU A 181 -0.17 19.63 21.43
CA LEU A 181 0.76 18.87 20.61
C LEU A 181 1.50 17.81 21.46
N HIS A 182 1.85 18.12 22.71
CA HIS A 182 2.46 17.16 23.64
C HIS A 182 1.52 15.99 23.94
N ALA A 183 0.26 16.25 24.24
CA ALA A 183 -0.74 15.18 24.44
C ALA A 183 -0.89 14.31 23.19
N HIS A 184 -0.94 14.91 22.00
CA HIS A 184 -0.96 14.16 20.75
C HIS A 184 0.31 13.32 20.54
N TYR A 185 1.48 13.85 20.86
CA TYR A 185 2.75 13.12 20.80
C TYR A 185 2.75 11.88 21.72
N LEU A 186 2.26 12.03 22.97
CA LEU A 186 2.16 10.91 23.90
C LEU A 186 1.20 9.83 23.39
N TYR A 187 0.06 10.22 22.86
CA TYR A 187 -0.88 9.32 22.21
C TYR A 187 -0.24 8.54 21.05
N LEU A 188 0.54 9.22 20.19
CA LEU A 188 1.23 8.56 19.09
C LEU A 188 2.26 7.53 19.57
N ILE A 189 2.99 7.81 20.68
CA ILE A 189 3.92 6.84 21.28
C ILE A 189 3.17 5.60 21.76
N GLU A 190 2.05 5.76 22.46
CA GLU A 190 1.22 4.66 22.93
C GLU A 190 0.78 3.76 21.78
N GLN A 191 0.20 4.36 20.73
CA GLN A 191 -0.26 3.63 19.53
C GLN A 191 0.89 2.89 18.81
N ILE A 192 2.06 3.51 18.69
CA ILE A 192 3.24 2.87 18.08
C ILE A 192 3.67 1.67 18.93
N THR A 193 3.70 1.81 20.26
CA THR A 193 4.10 0.75 21.18
C THR A 193 3.15 -0.45 21.12
N GLU A 194 1.84 -0.21 21.05
CA GLU A 194 0.83 -1.26 20.87
C GLU A 194 1.06 -2.04 19.57
N LEU A 195 1.22 -1.35 18.44
CA LEU A 195 1.46 -2.00 17.15
C LEU A 195 2.80 -2.75 17.11
N GLU A 196 3.83 -2.26 17.78
CA GLU A 196 5.13 -2.96 17.91
C GLU A 196 4.99 -4.24 18.74
N SER A 197 4.15 -4.22 19.77
CA SER A 197 3.83 -5.42 20.55
C SER A 197 3.11 -6.47 19.69
N GLU A 198 2.11 -6.07 18.90
CA GLU A 198 1.41 -6.97 17.97
C GLU A 198 2.35 -7.55 16.92
N LEU A 199 3.23 -6.73 16.33
CA LEU A 199 4.25 -7.19 15.39
C LEU A 199 5.17 -8.23 16.02
N ASN A 200 5.66 -7.96 17.22
CA ASN A 200 6.55 -8.88 17.93
C ASN A 200 5.87 -10.20 18.28
N GLN A 201 4.59 -10.19 18.62
CA GLN A 201 3.81 -11.42 18.84
C GLN A 201 3.67 -12.21 17.53
N SER A 202 3.36 -11.55 16.41
CA SER A 202 3.26 -12.19 15.10
C SER A 202 4.58 -12.82 14.65
N ILE A 203 5.71 -12.14 14.88
CA ILE A 203 7.05 -12.67 14.58
C ILE A 203 7.35 -13.92 15.42
N LYS A 204 7.01 -13.92 16.71
CA LYS A 204 7.21 -15.08 17.59
C LYS A 204 6.38 -16.29 17.17
N ALA A 205 5.24 -16.08 16.54
CA ALA A 205 4.35 -17.14 16.06
C ALA A 205 4.75 -17.71 14.67
N ASP A 206 5.62 -17.01 13.92
CA ASP A 206 6.03 -17.39 12.57
C ASP A 206 7.47 -17.94 12.56
N ALA A 207 7.62 -19.26 12.32
CA ALA A 207 8.93 -19.92 12.27
C ALA A 207 9.83 -19.35 11.16
N THR A 208 9.27 -18.90 10.03
CA THR A 208 10.04 -18.27 8.96
C THR A 208 10.58 -16.92 9.37
N ALA A 209 9.75 -16.10 10.02
CA ALA A 209 10.16 -14.82 10.56
C ALA A 209 11.27 -14.98 11.62
N GLN A 210 11.15 -15.95 12.51
CA GLN A 210 12.19 -16.26 13.50
C GLN A 210 13.52 -16.63 12.84
N ARG A 211 13.49 -17.43 11.78
CA ARG A 211 14.71 -17.78 11.01
C ARG A 211 15.34 -16.55 10.36
N ILE A 212 14.54 -15.63 9.81
CA ILE A 212 15.05 -14.39 9.21
C ILE A 212 15.71 -13.51 10.27
N MET A 213 15.17 -13.44 11.49
CA MET A 213 15.73 -12.66 12.61
C MET A 213 17.11 -13.16 13.07
N THR A 214 17.55 -14.37 12.70
CA THR A 214 18.91 -14.85 13.02
C THR A 214 19.97 -14.36 12.03
N ILE A 215 19.58 -13.69 10.94
CA ILE A 215 20.50 -13.13 9.96
C ILE A 215 21.03 -11.81 10.51
N PRO A 216 22.37 -11.67 10.69
CA PRO A 216 22.96 -10.40 11.12
C PRO A 216 22.62 -9.28 10.13
N GLY A 217 22.09 -8.15 10.65
CA GLY A 217 21.77 -6.96 9.88
C GLY A 217 22.87 -5.90 9.99
#